data_d899414ee4b0907024cfc6fa63b8f14a
#
_entry.id   d899414ee4b0907024cfc6fa63b8f14a
#
_cell.length_a   1.000
_cell.length_b   1.000
_cell.length_c   1.000
_cell.angle_alpha   90.00
_cell.angle_beta   90.00
_cell.angle_gamma   90.00
#
_symmetry.space_group_name_H-M   'P 1'
#
loop_
_entity.id
_entity.type
_entity.pdbx_description
1 polymer ?
#
loop_
_entity_poly.entity_id
_entity_poly.type
_entity_poly.pdbx_seq_one_letter_code
_entity_poly.pdbx_strand_id
1 'polypeptide(L)'
;DMACGPNCGIGKCDCDRFLEIWNLVFTQFEQMPDGTQKPLAKPNIDTGMGLERIAAVCQGKRSNFDCDLFQSIIQYAAQCAGVTYSFSAPDTNDVDTALRVIADHSRAAAFLISGGTLPSNESRGYVLRRLIRRALRFATLIGVHEPFLYKVVGKVIEIMGDDFPELRENADFIRRVVHQEEVRFSQTLDKGLRLLENEMAECRSKNITEIPGSFCFLLSDTYGFPLDIVTDVAGKQGFTVDVKGFDSLMAEQRARARESQKKVGLLGQSTGPNIFQQLTDDGIESVFTGYSELTSQGRIIALLDSEGVPCEELPQGSKGFVVTNRTPFYGESGGQKGDTGTMTDEENVANVTDTIKPNSALYVHAVEVTKGSLRIDREVTLAVDRERRMAMARNHSATHLLQAALRKVLGSHVKQAGSLVDPDHLRFDFSHIQAMTPDEIAAVEREVNAAILA
;
A
#
# COMPACT_ATOMS: atom_id res chain seq x y z
N ASP A 1 -38.43 -16.09 -15.65
CA ASP A 1 -38.32 -17.33 -14.85
C ASP A 1 -37.36 -17.22 -13.65
N MET A 2 -36.71 -16.08 -13.46
CA MET A 2 -35.72 -15.88 -12.36
C MET A 2 -36.16 -14.84 -11.31
N ALA A 3 -37.49 -14.55 -11.24
CA ALA A 3 -37.96 -13.58 -10.25
C ALA A 3 -37.82 -14.13 -8.83
N CYS A 4 -37.18 -13.38 -7.94
CA CYS A 4 -36.96 -13.72 -6.53
C CYS A 4 -38.22 -13.59 -5.67
N GLY A 5 -39.34 -13.09 -6.24
CA GLY A 5 -40.63 -12.93 -5.57
C GLY A 5 -41.56 -11.99 -6.32
N PRO A 6 -42.76 -11.72 -5.78
CA PRO A 6 -43.80 -10.93 -6.45
C PRO A 6 -43.40 -9.46 -6.68
N ASN A 7 -42.46 -8.95 -5.91
CA ASN A 7 -41.95 -7.58 -6.03
C ASN A 7 -40.61 -7.49 -6.76
N CYS A 8 -40.19 -8.53 -7.50
CA CYS A 8 -38.93 -8.55 -8.23
C CYS A 8 -38.95 -7.50 -9.36
N GLY A 9 -37.96 -6.62 -9.37
CA GLY A 9 -37.85 -5.56 -10.37
C GLY A 9 -36.57 -4.74 -10.22
N ILE A 10 -36.23 -3.96 -11.24
CA ILE A 10 -35.07 -3.07 -11.23
C ILE A 10 -35.18 -2.08 -10.05
N GLY A 11 -34.13 -1.99 -9.22
CA GLY A 11 -34.09 -1.13 -8.03
C GLY A 11 -35.03 -1.57 -6.89
N LYS A 12 -35.67 -2.76 -6.98
CA LYS A 12 -36.55 -3.30 -5.94
C LYS A 12 -35.97 -4.51 -5.23
N CYS A 13 -35.00 -5.18 -5.83
CA CYS A 13 -34.31 -6.33 -5.28
C CYS A 13 -32.92 -6.46 -5.91
N ASP A 14 -32.02 -7.15 -5.22
CA ASP A 14 -30.62 -7.40 -5.64
C ASP A 14 -30.45 -8.79 -6.30
N CYS A 15 -31.52 -9.37 -6.89
CA CYS A 15 -31.41 -10.66 -7.54
C CYS A 15 -30.77 -10.52 -8.93
N ASP A 16 -30.10 -11.59 -9.40
CA ASP A 16 -29.37 -11.66 -10.69
C ASP A 16 -30.27 -11.61 -11.95
N ARG A 17 -31.59 -11.44 -11.79
CA ARG A 17 -32.51 -11.29 -12.93
C ARG A 17 -32.20 -10.07 -13.78
N PHE A 18 -31.73 -8.97 -13.13
CA PHE A 18 -31.33 -7.75 -13.78
C PHE A 18 -29.84 -7.52 -13.54
N LEU A 19 -29.01 -7.96 -14.46
CA LEU A 19 -27.58 -7.81 -14.38
C LEU A 19 -27.16 -6.52 -15.10
N GLU A 20 -26.51 -5.60 -14.39
CA GLU A 20 -25.87 -4.44 -14.99
C GLU A 20 -24.67 -4.90 -15.83
N ILE A 21 -24.69 -4.58 -17.12
CA ILE A 21 -23.57 -4.89 -18.04
C ILE A 21 -22.74 -3.66 -18.39
N TRP A 22 -23.33 -2.48 -18.29
CA TRP A 22 -22.68 -1.21 -18.63
C TRP A 22 -23.19 -0.11 -17.73
N ASN A 23 -22.26 0.70 -17.20
CA ASN A 23 -22.51 1.81 -16.32
C ASN A 23 -22.08 3.11 -16.98
N LEU A 24 -22.91 4.17 -16.90
CA LEU A 24 -22.64 5.51 -17.38
C LEU A 24 -22.69 6.48 -16.19
N VAL A 25 -21.55 7.03 -15.81
CA VAL A 25 -21.43 7.97 -14.70
C VAL A 25 -21.25 9.39 -15.23
N PHE A 26 -22.19 10.28 -14.90
CA PHE A 26 -22.15 11.69 -15.28
C PHE A 26 -21.47 12.48 -14.16
N THR A 27 -20.19 12.79 -14.31
CA THR A 27 -19.42 13.57 -13.34
C THR A 27 -19.68 15.05 -13.57
N GLN A 28 -20.38 15.70 -12.65
CA GLN A 28 -20.79 17.09 -12.74
C GLN A 28 -20.15 17.98 -11.67
N PHE A 29 -19.63 17.39 -10.59
CA PHE A 29 -19.13 18.10 -9.42
C PHE A 29 -17.76 17.59 -9.01
N GLU A 30 -16.95 18.51 -8.50
CA GLU A 30 -15.72 18.24 -7.77
C GLU A 30 -16.01 18.31 -6.27
N GLN A 31 -15.61 17.28 -5.53
CA GLN A 31 -15.74 17.26 -4.07
C GLN A 31 -14.48 17.86 -3.45
N MET A 32 -14.64 18.97 -2.75
CA MET A 32 -13.56 19.65 -2.06
C MET A 32 -13.20 18.94 -0.74
N PRO A 33 -11.98 19.17 -0.18
CA PRO A 33 -11.56 18.56 1.08
C PRO A 33 -12.47 18.85 2.28
N ASP A 34 -13.18 19.98 2.27
CA ASP A 34 -14.17 20.38 3.28
C ASP A 34 -15.55 19.71 3.12
N GLY A 35 -15.70 18.84 2.12
CA GLY A 35 -16.95 18.14 1.80
C GLY A 35 -17.92 18.93 0.92
N THR A 36 -17.61 20.19 0.56
CA THR A 36 -18.43 20.96 -0.38
C THR A 36 -18.28 20.44 -1.82
N GLN A 37 -19.31 20.63 -2.63
CA GLN A 37 -19.31 20.25 -4.04
C GLN A 37 -19.32 21.51 -4.91
N LYS A 38 -18.34 21.61 -5.82
CA LYS A 38 -18.29 22.67 -6.84
C LYS A 38 -18.61 22.10 -8.22
N PRO A 39 -19.43 22.76 -9.04
CA PRO A 39 -19.64 22.34 -10.41
C PRO A 39 -18.33 22.32 -11.21
N LEU A 40 -18.10 21.25 -11.97
CA LEU A 40 -16.98 21.17 -12.90
C LEU A 40 -17.17 22.20 -14.04
N ALA A 41 -16.08 22.84 -14.45
CA ALA A 41 -16.09 23.76 -15.59
C ALA A 41 -16.46 23.04 -16.92
N LYS A 42 -16.13 21.74 -17.00
CA LYS A 42 -16.55 20.86 -18.09
C LYS A 42 -17.07 19.56 -17.48
N PRO A 43 -18.40 19.31 -17.53
CA PRO A 43 -18.96 18.02 -17.15
C PRO A 43 -18.33 16.89 -17.97
N ASN A 44 -18.18 15.73 -17.33
CA ASN A 44 -17.54 14.56 -17.91
C ASN A 44 -18.47 13.35 -17.80
N ILE A 45 -18.30 12.38 -18.71
CA ILE A 45 -18.97 11.09 -18.65
C ILE A 45 -17.88 10.03 -18.52
N ASP A 46 -17.93 9.27 -17.44
CA ASP A 46 -17.14 8.07 -17.23
C ASP A 46 -18.00 6.84 -17.47
N THR A 47 -17.43 5.80 -18.09
CA THR A 47 -18.18 4.59 -18.39
C THR A 47 -17.39 3.35 -17.97
N GLY A 48 -18.10 2.34 -17.45
CA GLY A 48 -17.55 1.04 -17.13
C GLY A 48 -18.43 -0.07 -17.68
N MET A 49 -17.86 -1.00 -18.45
CA MET A 49 -18.56 -2.17 -18.97
C MET A 49 -17.83 -3.43 -18.52
N GLY A 50 -18.57 -4.40 -17.97
CA GLY A 50 -18.03 -5.70 -17.60
C GLY A 50 -17.79 -6.56 -18.83
N LEU A 51 -16.51 -6.81 -19.19
CA LEU A 51 -16.17 -7.62 -20.37
C LEU A 51 -16.82 -9.01 -20.33
N GLU A 52 -16.72 -9.69 -19.21
CA GLU A 52 -17.30 -11.03 -19.04
C GLU A 52 -18.82 -11.00 -19.02
N ARG A 53 -19.41 -9.94 -18.51
CA ARG A 53 -20.86 -9.76 -18.50
C ARG A 53 -21.42 -9.63 -19.92
N ILE A 54 -20.81 -8.74 -20.72
CA ILE A 54 -21.23 -8.57 -22.11
C ILE A 54 -20.90 -9.80 -22.96
N ALA A 55 -19.74 -10.45 -22.75
CA ALA A 55 -19.36 -11.67 -23.42
C ALA A 55 -20.37 -12.81 -23.14
N ALA A 56 -20.76 -13.00 -21.88
CA ALA A 56 -21.77 -13.99 -21.52
C ALA A 56 -23.12 -13.74 -22.20
N VAL A 57 -23.57 -12.47 -22.26
CA VAL A 57 -24.81 -12.09 -22.95
C VAL A 57 -24.72 -12.38 -24.45
N CYS A 58 -23.63 -11.97 -25.12
CA CYS A 58 -23.41 -12.20 -26.54
C CYS A 58 -23.29 -13.68 -26.90
N GLN A 59 -22.74 -14.50 -26.00
CA GLN A 59 -22.56 -15.93 -26.15
C GLN A 59 -23.78 -16.73 -25.67
N GLY A 60 -24.85 -16.07 -25.19
CA GLY A 60 -26.05 -16.71 -24.68
C GLY A 60 -25.81 -17.56 -23.42
N LYS A 61 -24.82 -17.20 -22.61
CA LYS A 61 -24.49 -17.90 -21.36
C LYS A 61 -25.23 -17.29 -20.18
N ARG A 62 -25.49 -18.13 -19.17
CA ARG A 62 -26.21 -17.72 -17.95
C ARG A 62 -25.29 -17.14 -16.88
N SER A 63 -24.03 -17.50 -16.91
CA SER A 63 -23.02 -17.04 -15.95
C SER A 63 -21.80 -16.41 -16.67
N ASN A 64 -21.21 -15.39 -16.07
CA ASN A 64 -19.95 -14.82 -16.53
C ASN A 64 -18.82 -15.87 -16.59
N PHE A 65 -18.87 -16.87 -15.70
CA PHE A 65 -17.90 -17.96 -15.65
C PHE A 65 -18.07 -18.96 -16.80
N ASP A 66 -19.20 -18.94 -17.48
CA ASP A 66 -19.47 -19.86 -18.60
C ASP A 66 -19.07 -19.27 -19.96
N CYS A 67 -18.61 -18.01 -20.00
CA CYS A 67 -18.05 -17.41 -21.21
C CYS A 67 -16.66 -18.00 -21.52
N ASP A 68 -16.24 -17.89 -22.78
CA ASP A 68 -14.98 -18.44 -23.29
C ASP A 68 -13.75 -18.00 -22.51
N LEU A 69 -13.71 -16.72 -22.08
CA LEU A 69 -12.61 -16.16 -21.30
C LEU A 69 -12.33 -16.93 -20.01
N PHE A 70 -13.38 -17.29 -19.25
CA PHE A 70 -13.23 -18.06 -18.03
C PHE A 70 -13.12 -19.54 -18.24
N GLN A 71 -13.82 -20.08 -19.27
CA GLN A 71 -13.87 -21.53 -19.49
C GLN A 71 -12.49 -22.15 -19.70
N SER A 72 -11.60 -21.47 -20.41
CA SER A 72 -10.23 -21.95 -20.60
C SER A 72 -9.46 -22.10 -19.28
N ILE A 73 -9.69 -21.21 -18.32
CA ILE A 73 -9.05 -21.24 -17.00
C ILE A 73 -9.71 -22.32 -16.12
N ILE A 74 -11.05 -22.34 -16.08
CA ILE A 74 -11.86 -23.28 -15.29
C ILE A 74 -11.57 -24.73 -15.70
N GLN A 75 -11.58 -25.03 -16.99
CA GLN A 75 -11.29 -26.37 -17.49
C GLN A 75 -9.87 -26.85 -17.16
N TYR A 76 -8.91 -25.94 -17.26
CA TYR A 76 -7.54 -26.24 -16.84
C TYR A 76 -7.43 -26.49 -15.33
N ALA A 77 -8.07 -25.67 -14.51
CA ALA A 77 -8.11 -25.86 -13.06
C ALA A 77 -8.81 -27.20 -12.69
N ALA A 78 -9.93 -27.53 -13.37
CA ALA A 78 -10.63 -28.80 -13.20
C ALA A 78 -9.75 -30.00 -13.56
N GLN A 79 -9.01 -29.92 -14.68
CA GLN A 79 -8.05 -30.95 -15.08
C GLN A 79 -6.93 -31.13 -14.04
N CYS A 80 -6.37 -30.04 -13.52
CA CYS A 80 -5.36 -30.10 -12.48
C CYS A 80 -5.87 -30.72 -11.18
N ALA A 81 -7.16 -30.48 -10.85
CA ALA A 81 -7.80 -30.98 -9.64
C ALA A 81 -8.39 -32.40 -9.81
N GLY A 82 -8.46 -32.93 -11.02
CA GLY A 82 -9.07 -34.24 -11.30
C GLY A 82 -10.60 -34.25 -11.13
N VAL A 83 -11.27 -33.11 -11.31
CA VAL A 83 -12.73 -32.93 -11.16
C VAL A 83 -13.36 -32.41 -12.45
N THR A 84 -14.70 -32.43 -12.54
CA THR A 84 -15.42 -31.96 -13.71
C THR A 84 -16.26 -30.74 -13.37
N TYR A 85 -16.20 -29.70 -14.20
CA TYR A 85 -17.09 -28.54 -14.13
C TYR A 85 -18.45 -28.88 -14.81
N SER A 86 -19.54 -28.72 -14.07
CA SER A 86 -20.87 -29.18 -14.49
C SER A 86 -21.81 -28.08 -14.98
N PHE A 87 -21.35 -26.82 -15.03
CA PHE A 87 -22.15 -25.64 -15.38
C PHE A 87 -23.39 -25.45 -14.47
N SER A 88 -23.25 -25.77 -13.20
CA SER A 88 -24.35 -25.67 -12.23
C SER A 88 -24.76 -24.20 -12.00
N ALA A 89 -25.98 -24.00 -11.50
CA ALA A 89 -26.42 -22.71 -11.01
C ALA A 89 -25.51 -22.24 -9.85
N PRO A 90 -25.39 -20.91 -9.59
CA PRO A 90 -24.63 -20.42 -8.47
C PRO A 90 -25.01 -21.11 -7.15
N ASP A 91 -24.02 -21.42 -6.33
CA ASP A 91 -24.13 -22.00 -4.99
C ASP A 91 -24.91 -23.36 -4.89
N THR A 92 -25.13 -24.03 -6.01
CA THR A 92 -25.80 -25.35 -6.02
C THR A 92 -24.81 -26.52 -6.09
N ASN A 93 -23.55 -26.28 -6.42
CA ASN A 93 -22.50 -27.29 -6.53
C ASN A 93 -21.18 -26.75 -5.99
N ASP A 94 -20.66 -27.35 -4.92
CA ASP A 94 -19.41 -26.91 -4.27
C ASP A 94 -18.20 -27.01 -5.20
N VAL A 95 -18.14 -28.02 -6.10
CA VAL A 95 -17.04 -28.19 -7.07
C VAL A 95 -17.03 -27.05 -8.08
N ASP A 96 -18.18 -26.73 -8.67
CA ASP A 96 -18.28 -25.65 -9.64
C ASP A 96 -17.97 -24.30 -8.99
N THR A 97 -18.48 -24.06 -7.78
CA THR A 97 -18.20 -22.87 -6.99
C THR A 97 -16.69 -22.73 -6.71
N ALA A 98 -16.04 -23.81 -6.31
CA ALA A 98 -14.59 -23.83 -6.06
C ALA A 98 -13.80 -23.49 -7.34
N LEU A 99 -14.14 -24.11 -8.47
CA LEU A 99 -13.48 -23.86 -9.74
C LEU A 99 -13.64 -22.41 -10.23
N ARG A 100 -14.81 -21.81 -10.04
CA ARG A 100 -15.06 -20.39 -10.34
C ARG A 100 -14.20 -19.48 -9.50
N VAL A 101 -14.13 -19.71 -8.18
CA VAL A 101 -13.27 -18.95 -7.27
C VAL A 101 -11.81 -19.09 -7.64
N ILE A 102 -11.34 -20.31 -7.91
CA ILE A 102 -9.96 -20.58 -8.31
C ILE A 102 -9.60 -19.81 -9.60
N ALA A 103 -10.45 -19.85 -10.61
CA ALA A 103 -10.21 -19.19 -11.88
C ALA A 103 -10.16 -17.66 -11.74
N ASP A 104 -11.15 -17.07 -11.07
CA ASP A 104 -11.22 -15.62 -10.83
C ASP A 104 -10.02 -15.12 -10.03
N HIS A 105 -9.71 -15.78 -8.92
CA HIS A 105 -8.64 -15.36 -8.03
C HIS A 105 -7.24 -15.60 -8.62
N SER A 106 -7.07 -16.64 -9.45
CA SER A 106 -5.82 -16.86 -10.21
C SER A 106 -5.57 -15.73 -11.21
N ARG A 107 -6.61 -15.28 -11.92
CA ARG A 107 -6.52 -14.15 -12.84
C ARG A 107 -6.18 -12.86 -12.09
N ALA A 108 -6.92 -12.54 -11.03
CA ALA A 108 -6.67 -11.37 -10.21
C ALA A 108 -5.26 -11.37 -9.63
N ALA A 109 -4.77 -12.51 -9.12
CA ALA A 109 -3.42 -12.64 -8.57
C ALA A 109 -2.35 -12.41 -9.64
N ALA A 110 -2.51 -12.94 -10.86
CA ALA A 110 -1.56 -12.74 -11.96
C ALA A 110 -1.37 -11.24 -12.27
N PHE A 111 -2.48 -10.51 -12.42
CA PHE A 111 -2.43 -9.07 -12.73
C PHE A 111 -1.90 -8.23 -11.57
N LEU A 112 -2.31 -8.51 -10.34
CA LEU A 112 -1.83 -7.78 -9.17
C LEU A 112 -0.31 -7.94 -8.98
N ILE A 113 0.21 -9.16 -9.17
CA ILE A 113 1.65 -9.43 -9.05
C ILE A 113 2.41 -8.77 -10.21
N SER A 114 1.92 -8.87 -11.43
CA SER A 114 2.50 -8.19 -12.59
C SER A 114 2.56 -6.67 -12.39
N GLY A 115 1.51 -6.09 -11.79
CA GLY A 115 1.46 -4.68 -11.40
C GLY A 115 2.38 -4.31 -10.21
N GLY A 116 3.14 -5.29 -9.65
CA GLY A 116 4.13 -5.09 -8.60
C GLY A 116 3.59 -5.20 -7.18
N THR A 117 2.37 -5.71 -6.99
CA THR A 117 1.84 -6.01 -5.66
C THR A 117 2.35 -7.37 -5.19
N LEU A 118 2.88 -7.45 -3.97
CA LEU A 118 3.28 -8.70 -3.32
C LEU A 118 2.37 -9.03 -2.15
N PRO A 119 2.17 -10.35 -1.83
CA PRO A 119 1.38 -10.75 -0.68
C PRO A 119 1.98 -10.18 0.62
N SER A 120 1.17 -9.45 1.39
CA SER A 120 1.57 -8.86 2.67
C SER A 120 0.42 -8.89 3.68
N ASN A 121 0.65 -8.40 4.91
CA ASN A 121 -0.37 -8.29 5.93
C ASN A 121 -1.16 -6.98 5.86
N GLU A 122 -0.77 -6.05 4.99
CA GLU A 122 -1.32 -4.70 4.94
C GLU A 122 -1.66 -4.25 3.52
N SER A 123 -2.55 -3.26 3.42
CA SER A 123 -2.85 -2.53 2.20
C SER A 123 -3.22 -3.45 1.02
N ARG A 124 -2.76 -3.16 -0.20
CA ARG A 124 -3.06 -3.94 -1.40
C ARG A 124 -2.51 -5.37 -1.35
N GLY A 125 -1.36 -5.57 -0.69
CA GLY A 125 -0.76 -6.89 -0.53
C GLY A 125 -1.59 -7.83 0.33
N TYR A 126 -2.33 -7.31 1.32
CA TYR A 126 -3.30 -8.08 2.09
C TYR A 126 -4.44 -8.62 1.22
N VAL A 127 -4.96 -7.79 0.32
CA VAL A 127 -6.01 -8.24 -0.61
C VAL A 127 -5.50 -9.37 -1.50
N LEU A 128 -4.31 -9.24 -2.09
CA LEU A 128 -3.70 -10.28 -2.90
C LEU A 128 -3.48 -11.58 -2.10
N ARG A 129 -2.94 -11.48 -0.90
CA ARG A 129 -2.74 -12.63 0.00
C ARG A 129 -4.06 -13.33 0.29
N ARG A 130 -5.12 -12.58 0.58
CA ARG A 130 -6.46 -13.11 0.85
C ARG A 130 -7.03 -13.85 -0.38
N LEU A 131 -6.88 -13.28 -1.58
CA LEU A 131 -7.34 -13.93 -2.83
C LEU A 131 -6.63 -15.29 -3.04
N ILE A 132 -5.30 -15.33 -2.94
CA ILE A 132 -4.54 -16.57 -3.08
C ILE A 132 -4.98 -17.61 -2.05
N ARG A 133 -5.04 -17.23 -0.78
CA ARG A 133 -5.43 -18.15 0.31
C ARG A 133 -6.86 -18.65 0.20
N ARG A 134 -7.77 -17.79 -0.26
CA ARG A 134 -9.16 -18.17 -0.53
C ARG A 134 -9.22 -19.21 -1.66
N ALA A 135 -8.53 -19.00 -2.77
CA ALA A 135 -8.44 -19.98 -3.85
C ALA A 135 -7.88 -21.33 -3.37
N LEU A 136 -6.83 -21.31 -2.54
CA LEU A 136 -6.25 -22.53 -1.95
C LEU A 136 -7.23 -23.27 -1.02
N ARG A 137 -8.01 -22.54 -0.23
CA ARG A 137 -9.03 -23.13 0.61
C ARG A 137 -10.10 -23.84 -0.25
N PHE A 138 -10.55 -23.21 -1.33
CA PHE A 138 -11.48 -23.84 -2.25
C PHE A 138 -10.88 -25.05 -2.98
N ALA A 139 -9.60 -25.00 -3.29
CA ALA A 139 -8.87 -26.14 -3.84
C ALA A 139 -8.86 -27.35 -2.88
N THR A 140 -8.62 -27.10 -1.59
CA THR A 140 -8.67 -28.15 -0.56
C THR A 140 -10.08 -28.79 -0.47
N LEU A 141 -11.15 -28.01 -0.63
CA LEU A 141 -12.52 -28.52 -0.62
C LEU A 141 -12.82 -29.53 -1.75
N ILE A 142 -12.11 -29.40 -2.88
CA ILE A 142 -12.24 -30.31 -4.03
C ILE A 142 -11.11 -31.35 -4.07
N GLY A 143 -10.41 -31.54 -2.95
CA GLY A 143 -9.42 -32.61 -2.77
C GLY A 143 -8.00 -32.29 -3.24
N VAL A 144 -7.69 -31.04 -3.56
CA VAL A 144 -6.34 -30.65 -3.95
C VAL A 144 -5.54 -30.22 -2.71
N HIS A 145 -4.49 -30.98 -2.39
CA HIS A 145 -3.62 -30.72 -1.23
C HIS A 145 -2.20 -30.31 -1.63
N GLU A 146 -1.80 -30.56 -2.87
CA GLU A 146 -0.49 -30.16 -3.39
C GLU A 146 -0.55 -28.77 -4.05
N PRO A 147 0.55 -28.03 -4.07
CA PRO A 147 0.63 -26.75 -4.77
C PRO A 147 0.25 -26.88 -6.25
N PHE A 148 -0.76 -26.15 -6.70
CA PHE A 148 -1.24 -26.20 -8.07
C PHE A 148 -1.68 -24.85 -8.64
N LEU A 149 -2.01 -23.86 -7.77
CA LEU A 149 -2.53 -22.55 -8.18
C LEU A 149 -1.53 -21.82 -9.09
N TYR A 150 -0.22 -21.96 -8.82
CA TYR A 150 0.83 -21.42 -9.68
C TYR A 150 0.77 -21.98 -11.13
N LYS A 151 0.24 -23.19 -11.33
CA LYS A 151 0.02 -23.77 -12.66
C LYS A 151 -1.19 -23.09 -13.33
N VAL A 152 -2.27 -22.88 -12.58
CA VAL A 152 -3.48 -22.17 -13.06
C VAL A 152 -3.15 -20.73 -13.43
N VAL A 153 -2.37 -20.04 -12.61
CA VAL A 153 -1.82 -18.70 -12.94
C VAL A 153 -0.97 -18.75 -14.20
N GLY A 154 -0.17 -19.82 -14.40
CA GLY A 154 0.56 -20.06 -15.65
C GLY A 154 -0.36 -20.14 -16.86
N LYS A 155 -1.54 -20.75 -16.72
CA LYS A 155 -2.56 -20.81 -17.79
C LYS A 155 -3.18 -19.43 -18.07
N VAL A 156 -3.41 -18.62 -17.02
CA VAL A 156 -3.85 -17.21 -17.20
C VAL A 156 -2.84 -16.43 -18.04
N ILE A 157 -1.54 -16.57 -17.73
CA ILE A 157 -0.46 -15.90 -18.48
C ILE A 157 -0.43 -16.35 -19.94
N GLU A 158 -0.63 -17.64 -20.20
CA GLU A 158 -0.70 -18.21 -21.56
C GLU A 158 -1.85 -17.60 -22.37
N ILE A 159 -3.05 -17.50 -21.77
CA ILE A 159 -4.26 -17.04 -22.46
C ILE A 159 -4.24 -15.52 -22.69
N MET A 160 -3.80 -14.76 -21.69
CA MET A 160 -3.92 -13.29 -21.69
C MET A 160 -2.63 -12.56 -22.03
N GLY A 161 -1.51 -13.26 -22.13
CA GLY A 161 -0.19 -12.65 -22.32
C GLY A 161 0.04 -12.05 -23.71
N ASP A 162 -0.81 -12.31 -24.70
CA ASP A 162 -0.74 -11.65 -26.01
C ASP A 162 -1.29 -10.23 -25.93
N ASP A 163 -2.40 -10.05 -25.19
CA ASP A 163 -3.05 -8.75 -25.00
C ASP A 163 -2.38 -7.95 -23.86
N PHE A 164 -1.72 -8.64 -22.91
CA PHE A 164 -1.04 -8.06 -21.75
C PHE A 164 0.41 -8.58 -21.67
N PRO A 165 1.34 -8.02 -22.46
CA PRO A 165 2.73 -8.49 -22.56
C PRO A 165 3.47 -8.55 -21.22
N GLU A 166 3.13 -7.66 -20.29
CA GLU A 166 3.70 -7.62 -18.94
C GLU A 166 3.45 -8.90 -18.14
N LEU A 167 2.41 -9.67 -18.43
CA LEU A 167 2.20 -10.98 -17.82
C LEU A 167 3.26 -12.00 -18.27
N ARG A 168 3.68 -11.96 -19.55
CA ARG A 168 4.74 -12.82 -20.07
C ARG A 168 6.11 -12.41 -19.57
N GLU A 169 6.37 -11.09 -19.56
CA GLU A 169 7.64 -10.54 -19.07
C GLU A 169 7.89 -10.92 -17.59
N ASN A 170 6.82 -10.98 -16.80
CA ASN A 170 6.90 -11.35 -15.39
C ASN A 170 6.49 -12.79 -15.07
N ALA A 171 6.33 -13.67 -16.07
CA ALA A 171 5.73 -15.00 -15.92
C ALA A 171 6.38 -15.85 -14.81
N ASP A 172 7.69 -15.96 -14.80
CA ASP A 172 8.42 -16.76 -13.80
C ASP A 172 8.34 -16.14 -12.41
N PHE A 173 8.32 -14.81 -12.34
CA PHE A 173 8.16 -14.10 -11.08
C PHE A 173 6.77 -14.33 -10.50
N ILE A 174 5.71 -14.16 -11.31
CA ILE A 174 4.32 -14.37 -10.89
C ILE A 174 4.13 -15.80 -10.37
N ARG A 175 4.59 -16.80 -11.11
CA ARG A 175 4.51 -18.21 -10.69
C ARG A 175 5.23 -18.49 -9.38
N ARG A 176 6.43 -17.93 -9.20
CA ARG A 176 7.21 -18.10 -7.95
C ARG A 176 6.53 -17.46 -6.75
N VAL A 177 5.98 -16.24 -6.90
CA VAL A 177 5.26 -15.55 -5.82
C VAL A 177 4.05 -16.37 -5.37
N VAL A 178 3.23 -16.84 -6.32
CA VAL A 178 2.06 -17.66 -6.00
C VAL A 178 2.48 -18.96 -5.35
N HIS A 179 3.42 -19.69 -5.93
CA HIS A 179 3.91 -20.97 -5.38
C HIS A 179 4.44 -20.84 -3.94
N GLN A 180 5.19 -19.77 -3.66
CA GLN A 180 5.68 -19.56 -2.29
C GLN A 180 4.56 -19.28 -1.29
N GLU A 181 3.54 -18.49 -1.68
CA GLU A 181 2.39 -18.25 -0.80
C GLU A 181 1.55 -19.53 -0.62
N GLU A 182 1.45 -20.39 -1.65
CA GLU A 182 0.85 -21.72 -1.55
C GLU A 182 1.55 -22.58 -0.49
N VAL A 183 2.87 -22.73 -0.63
CA VAL A 183 3.68 -23.55 0.31
C VAL A 183 3.59 -23.02 1.74
N ARG A 184 3.66 -21.68 1.91
CA ARG A 184 3.53 -21.07 3.23
C ARG A 184 2.14 -21.29 3.84
N PHE A 185 1.10 -21.15 3.03
CA PHE A 185 -0.25 -21.29 3.52
C PHE A 185 -0.63 -22.74 3.80
N SER A 186 -0.20 -23.69 2.99
CA SER A 186 -0.46 -25.13 3.25
C SER A 186 0.08 -25.57 4.63
N GLN A 187 1.25 -25.05 5.03
CA GLN A 187 1.82 -25.32 6.35
C GLN A 187 0.99 -24.77 7.52
N THR A 188 0.25 -23.67 7.28
CA THR A 188 -0.56 -23.02 8.31
C THR A 188 -2.04 -23.38 8.24
N LEU A 189 -2.53 -23.82 7.07
CA LEU A 189 -3.94 -24.14 6.83
C LEU A 189 -4.43 -25.27 7.73
N ASP A 190 -3.74 -26.40 7.74
CA ASP A 190 -4.12 -27.55 8.56
C ASP A 190 -4.12 -27.21 10.06
N LYS A 191 -3.12 -26.45 10.49
CA LYS A 191 -3.04 -26.00 11.87
C LYS A 191 -4.17 -25.04 12.23
N GLY A 192 -4.45 -24.08 11.34
CA GLY A 192 -5.54 -23.12 11.53
C GLY A 192 -6.91 -23.81 11.56
N LEU A 193 -7.16 -24.78 10.69
CA LEU A 193 -8.40 -25.57 10.68
C LEU A 193 -8.57 -26.38 11.96
N ARG A 194 -7.53 -27.06 12.44
CA ARG A 194 -7.60 -27.81 13.71
C ARG A 194 -7.87 -26.89 14.91
N LEU A 195 -7.25 -25.70 14.96
CA LEU A 195 -7.54 -24.73 16.01
C LEU A 195 -8.99 -24.26 15.96
N LEU A 196 -9.50 -23.99 14.76
CA LEU A 196 -10.90 -23.59 14.57
C LEU A 196 -11.88 -24.70 14.96
N GLU A 197 -11.60 -25.96 14.61
CA GLU A 197 -12.40 -27.11 15.03
C GLU A 197 -12.45 -27.27 16.55
N ASN A 198 -11.30 -27.10 17.24
CA ASN A 198 -11.23 -27.13 18.69
C ASN A 198 -12.05 -26.01 19.34
N GLU A 199 -11.93 -24.79 18.83
CA GLU A 199 -12.72 -23.64 19.32
C GLU A 199 -14.22 -23.87 19.14
N MET A 200 -14.64 -24.36 17.97
CA MET A 200 -16.05 -24.71 17.72
C MET A 200 -16.55 -25.83 18.66
N ALA A 201 -15.71 -26.83 18.97
CA ALA A 201 -16.06 -27.86 19.94
C ALA A 201 -16.20 -27.29 21.35
N GLU A 202 -15.32 -26.36 21.76
CA GLU A 202 -15.40 -25.66 23.01
C GLU A 202 -16.65 -24.77 23.10
N CYS A 203 -16.94 -24.00 22.07
CA CYS A 203 -18.17 -23.20 21.96
C CYS A 203 -19.43 -24.08 22.10
N ARG A 204 -19.49 -25.23 21.41
CA ARG A 204 -20.61 -26.18 21.54
C ARG A 204 -20.79 -26.69 22.98
N SER A 205 -19.71 -27.00 23.67
CA SER A 205 -19.76 -27.45 25.07
C SER A 205 -20.34 -26.39 26.00
N LYS A 206 -20.19 -25.12 25.67
CA LYS A 206 -20.67 -23.96 26.41
C LYS A 206 -22.02 -23.42 25.91
N ASN A 207 -22.65 -24.08 24.92
CA ASN A 207 -23.85 -23.60 24.20
C ASN A 207 -23.67 -22.20 23.58
N ILE A 208 -22.47 -21.87 23.12
CA ILE A 208 -22.14 -20.63 22.40
C ILE A 208 -22.21 -20.93 20.89
N THR A 209 -22.92 -20.10 20.15
CA THR A 209 -23.08 -20.21 18.67
C THR A 209 -22.27 -19.17 17.92
N GLU A 210 -21.55 -18.31 18.60
CA GLU A 210 -20.72 -17.26 18.01
C GLU A 210 -19.25 -17.47 18.39
N ILE A 211 -18.39 -17.51 17.35
CA ILE A 211 -16.93 -17.61 17.57
C ILE A 211 -16.39 -16.23 17.96
N PRO A 212 -15.59 -16.12 19.04
CA PRO A 212 -15.08 -14.85 19.54
C PRO A 212 -14.19 -14.12 18.50
N GLY A 213 -14.39 -12.81 18.36
CA GLY A 213 -13.55 -11.97 17.50
C GLY A 213 -12.06 -11.98 17.88
N SER A 214 -11.74 -12.16 19.16
CA SER A 214 -10.36 -12.31 19.66
C SER A 214 -9.68 -13.58 19.14
N PHE A 215 -10.42 -14.69 19.05
CA PHE A 215 -9.91 -15.92 18.47
C PHE A 215 -9.68 -15.77 16.95
N CYS A 216 -10.62 -15.14 16.25
CA CYS A 216 -10.47 -14.84 14.83
C CYS A 216 -9.26 -13.91 14.56
N PHE A 217 -9.04 -12.93 15.43
CA PHE A 217 -7.87 -12.07 15.38
C PHE A 217 -6.56 -12.85 15.59
N LEU A 218 -6.50 -13.75 16.57
CA LEU A 218 -5.35 -14.63 16.77
C LEU A 218 -5.04 -15.48 15.54
N LEU A 219 -6.05 -16.08 14.92
CA LEU A 219 -5.89 -16.85 13.69
C LEU A 219 -5.37 -15.98 12.53
N SER A 220 -5.89 -14.78 12.40
CA SER A 220 -5.48 -13.85 11.34
C SER A 220 -4.07 -13.31 11.54
N ASP A 221 -3.75 -12.84 12.73
CA ASP A 221 -2.48 -12.17 13.06
C ASP A 221 -1.31 -13.16 13.13
N THR A 222 -1.49 -14.27 13.83
CA THR A 222 -0.41 -15.25 14.09
C THR A 222 -0.26 -16.27 12.96
N TYR A 223 -1.36 -16.75 12.40
CA TYR A 223 -1.35 -17.81 11.39
C TYR A 223 -1.67 -17.29 9.99
N GLY A 224 -2.02 -15.99 9.86
CA GLY A 224 -2.42 -15.40 8.62
C GLY A 224 -3.66 -16.07 8.01
N PHE A 225 -4.54 -16.58 8.85
CA PHE A 225 -5.77 -17.26 8.44
C PHE A 225 -6.88 -16.23 8.22
N PRO A 226 -7.31 -15.99 6.98
CA PRO A 226 -8.26 -14.92 6.69
C PRO A 226 -9.62 -15.12 7.37
N LEU A 227 -10.23 -14.02 7.81
CA LEU A 227 -11.52 -14.04 8.51
C LEU A 227 -12.64 -14.67 7.67
N ASP A 228 -12.64 -14.45 6.37
CA ASP A 228 -13.65 -15.02 5.44
C ASP A 228 -13.57 -16.55 5.38
N ILE A 229 -12.39 -17.14 5.53
CA ILE A 229 -12.23 -18.60 5.67
C ILE A 229 -12.85 -19.09 6.99
N VAL A 230 -12.60 -18.36 8.09
CA VAL A 230 -13.21 -18.69 9.40
C VAL A 230 -14.74 -18.63 9.29
N THR A 231 -15.27 -17.58 8.70
CA THR A 231 -16.71 -17.38 8.52
C THR A 231 -17.36 -18.48 7.66
N ASP A 232 -16.69 -18.87 6.55
CA ASP A 232 -17.19 -19.95 5.69
C ASP A 232 -17.21 -21.30 6.40
N VAL A 233 -16.11 -21.66 7.08
CA VAL A 233 -16.01 -22.94 7.81
C VAL A 233 -16.99 -22.99 8.98
N ALA A 234 -17.06 -21.91 9.74
CA ALA A 234 -17.95 -21.78 10.90
C ALA A 234 -19.44 -21.81 10.47
N GLY A 235 -19.78 -21.06 9.42
CA GLY A 235 -21.15 -21.00 8.89
C GLY A 235 -21.68 -22.35 8.43
N LYS A 236 -20.86 -23.17 7.76
CA LYS A 236 -21.22 -24.56 7.38
C LYS A 236 -21.50 -25.48 8.55
N GLN A 237 -20.99 -25.13 9.75
CA GLN A 237 -21.23 -25.87 10.99
C GLN A 237 -22.25 -25.19 11.92
N GLY A 238 -22.96 -24.18 11.47
CA GLY A 238 -24.02 -23.49 12.21
C GLY A 238 -23.52 -22.45 13.21
N PHE A 239 -22.27 -21.98 13.09
CA PHE A 239 -21.71 -20.90 13.93
C PHE A 239 -21.75 -19.57 13.18
N THR A 240 -21.89 -18.48 13.95
CA THR A 240 -21.63 -17.11 13.52
C THR A 240 -20.23 -16.68 14.00
N VAL A 241 -19.77 -15.52 13.57
CA VAL A 241 -18.47 -14.96 13.94
C VAL A 241 -18.65 -13.53 14.44
N ASP A 242 -18.03 -13.18 15.55
CA ASP A 242 -17.98 -11.80 16.07
C ASP A 242 -17.03 -10.94 15.21
N VAL A 243 -17.55 -10.48 14.07
CA VAL A 243 -16.82 -9.61 13.14
C VAL A 243 -16.49 -8.26 13.77
N LYS A 244 -17.38 -7.73 14.63
CA LYS A 244 -17.18 -6.43 15.28
C LYS A 244 -16.00 -6.46 16.25
N GLY A 245 -15.90 -7.52 17.06
CA GLY A 245 -14.76 -7.73 17.96
C GLY A 245 -13.46 -7.91 17.19
N PHE A 246 -13.47 -8.65 16.08
CA PHE A 246 -12.32 -8.78 15.19
C PHE A 246 -11.87 -7.42 14.63
N ASP A 247 -12.80 -6.63 14.07
CA ASP A 247 -12.49 -5.33 13.46
C ASP A 247 -11.95 -4.32 14.48
N SER A 248 -12.45 -4.36 15.72
CA SER A 248 -11.94 -3.53 16.83
C SER A 248 -10.47 -3.85 17.12
N LEU A 249 -10.11 -5.12 17.26
CA LEU A 249 -8.73 -5.54 17.52
C LEU A 249 -7.79 -5.23 16.35
N MET A 250 -8.27 -5.37 15.12
CA MET A 250 -7.54 -4.96 13.91
C MET A 250 -7.31 -3.44 13.86
N ALA A 251 -8.29 -2.64 14.28
CA ALA A 251 -8.15 -1.19 14.38
C ALA A 251 -7.13 -0.77 15.44
N GLU A 252 -7.14 -1.42 16.61
CA GLU A 252 -6.15 -1.20 17.66
C GLU A 252 -4.72 -1.57 17.22
N GLN A 253 -4.56 -2.68 16.51
CA GLN A 253 -3.26 -3.07 15.96
C GLN A 253 -2.74 -2.03 14.97
N ARG A 254 -3.61 -1.56 14.05
CA ARG A 254 -3.26 -0.51 13.09
C ARG A 254 -2.92 0.82 13.79
N ALA A 255 -3.64 1.17 14.85
CA ALA A 255 -3.36 2.37 15.65
C ALA A 255 -1.98 2.28 16.31
N ARG A 256 -1.66 1.13 16.94
CA ARG A 256 -0.33 0.86 17.54
C ARG A 256 0.81 0.92 16.51
N ALA A 257 0.60 0.34 15.32
CA ALA A 257 1.57 0.42 14.23
C ALA A 257 1.77 1.87 13.75
N ARG A 258 0.71 2.67 13.65
CA ARG A 258 0.79 4.11 13.30
C ARG A 258 1.47 4.94 14.40
N GLU A 259 1.24 4.62 15.67
CA GLU A 259 1.84 5.32 16.80
C GLU A 259 3.35 5.07 16.90
N SER A 260 3.80 3.87 16.57
CA SER A 260 5.23 3.55 16.46
C SER A 260 5.90 4.28 15.29
N GLN A 261 5.19 4.53 14.20
CA GLN A 261 5.67 5.35 13.07
C GLN A 261 5.64 6.87 13.40
N LYS A 262 4.67 7.33 14.19
CA LYS A 262 4.56 8.75 14.62
C LYS A 262 5.68 9.21 15.56
N LYS A 263 6.27 8.30 16.34
CA LYS A 263 7.41 8.62 17.22
C LYS A 263 8.68 8.98 16.48
N VAL A 264 8.73 8.84 15.16
CA VAL A 264 9.86 9.20 14.30
C VAL A 264 9.70 10.59 13.65
N GLY A 265 8.52 11.22 13.68
CA GLY A 265 8.26 12.53 13.04
C GLY A 265 7.84 13.59 14.04
N LEU A 266 8.76 14.46 14.41
CA LEU A 266 8.62 15.45 15.50
C LEU A 266 7.77 16.68 15.15
N LEU A 267 6.92 16.75 14.14
CA LEU A 267 6.07 17.95 13.88
C LEU A 267 5.02 17.78 12.76
N GLY A 268 4.29 16.70 12.75
CA GLY A 268 3.34 16.46 11.65
C GLY A 268 1.85 16.34 11.97
N GLN A 269 1.41 16.49 13.22
CA GLN A 269 -0.04 16.42 13.52
C GLN A 269 -0.39 17.15 14.83
N SER A 270 -0.46 18.47 14.79
CA SER A 270 -1.37 19.19 15.66
C SER A 270 -2.77 19.15 15.03
N THR A 271 -3.79 18.91 15.83
CA THR A 271 -5.21 18.88 15.45
C THR A 271 -5.80 20.29 15.20
N GLY A 272 -4.96 21.27 14.85
CA GLY A 272 -5.32 22.62 14.46
C GLY A 272 -5.25 22.82 12.93
N PRO A 273 -5.77 23.93 12.40
CA PRO A 273 -5.58 24.29 11.01
C PRO A 273 -4.08 24.27 10.68
N ASN A 274 -3.72 23.63 9.57
CA ASN A 274 -2.32 23.48 9.16
C ASN A 274 -1.70 24.86 8.93
N ILE A 275 -0.98 25.38 9.92
CA ILE A 275 -0.39 26.74 9.89
C ILE A 275 0.46 26.96 8.61
N PHE A 276 1.14 25.92 8.13
CA PHE A 276 1.95 26.01 6.93
C PHE A 276 1.10 26.16 5.66
N GLN A 277 -0.14 25.66 5.67
CA GLN A 277 -1.07 25.90 4.58
C GLN A 277 -1.58 27.34 4.62
N GLN A 278 -1.89 27.87 5.80
CA GLN A 278 -2.29 29.26 5.96
C GLN A 278 -1.20 30.24 5.49
N LEU A 279 0.06 29.99 5.86
CA LEU A 279 1.19 30.80 5.37
C LEU A 279 1.27 30.81 3.85
N THR A 280 1.03 29.66 3.21
CA THR A 280 1.03 29.59 1.74
C THR A 280 -0.17 30.31 1.12
N ASP A 281 -1.35 30.17 1.72
CA ASP A 281 -2.57 30.85 1.27
C ASP A 281 -2.43 32.38 1.42
N ASP A 282 -1.65 32.86 2.40
CA ASP A 282 -1.27 34.26 2.59
C ASP A 282 -0.18 34.74 1.62
N GLY A 283 0.28 33.86 0.70
CA GLY A 283 1.26 34.18 -0.33
C GLY A 283 2.71 34.11 0.14
N ILE A 284 3.01 33.43 1.25
CA ILE A 284 4.37 33.22 1.73
C ILE A 284 4.97 32.03 0.98
N GLU A 285 6.10 32.27 0.27
CA GLU A 285 6.83 31.28 -0.51
C GLU A 285 8.33 31.38 -0.29
N SER A 286 9.01 30.25 -0.40
CA SER A 286 10.48 30.12 -0.30
C SER A 286 11.09 29.66 -1.62
N VAL A 287 12.15 30.32 -2.08
CA VAL A 287 12.94 29.87 -3.24
C VAL A 287 14.11 29.02 -2.76
N PHE A 288 14.19 27.78 -3.23
CA PHE A 288 15.30 26.88 -2.93
C PHE A 288 16.48 27.11 -3.87
N THR A 289 17.68 27.34 -3.31
CA THR A 289 18.91 27.60 -4.07
C THR A 289 19.99 26.55 -3.84
N GLY A 290 19.72 25.57 -2.99
CA GLY A 290 20.70 24.60 -2.49
C GLY A 290 21.21 23.55 -3.48
N TYR A 291 20.78 23.61 -4.76
CA TYR A 291 21.43 22.82 -5.82
C TYR A 291 22.75 23.45 -6.29
N SER A 292 22.86 24.76 -6.20
CA SER A 292 24.04 25.51 -6.72
C SER A 292 24.91 26.13 -5.63
N GLU A 293 24.36 26.36 -4.43
CA GLU A 293 25.07 27.06 -3.36
C GLU A 293 24.77 26.45 -1.98
N LEU A 294 25.75 26.53 -1.09
CA LEU A 294 25.61 26.09 0.31
C LEU A 294 25.43 27.27 1.27
N THR A 295 25.57 28.49 0.77
CA THR A 295 25.39 29.71 1.53
C THR A 295 24.64 30.73 0.69
N SER A 296 23.60 31.33 1.25
CA SER A 296 22.88 32.42 0.60
C SER A 296 22.41 33.48 1.61
N GLN A 297 22.09 34.66 1.09
CA GLN A 297 21.34 35.68 1.83
C GLN A 297 19.85 35.38 1.68
N GLY A 298 19.12 35.52 2.77
CA GLY A 298 17.67 35.38 2.79
C GLY A 298 17.03 36.34 3.78
N ARG A 299 15.81 36.76 3.51
CA ARG A 299 15.02 37.59 4.43
C ARG A 299 14.03 36.72 5.19
N ILE A 300 13.94 36.90 6.49
CA ILE A 300 12.96 36.22 7.32
C ILE A 300 11.56 36.76 6.97
N ILE A 301 10.66 35.87 6.55
CA ILE A 301 9.30 36.23 6.12
C ILE A 301 8.21 35.68 7.04
N ALA A 302 8.53 34.69 7.89
CA ALA A 302 7.66 34.23 8.95
C ALA A 302 8.48 33.63 10.10
N LEU A 303 7.98 33.79 11.33
CA LEU A 303 8.50 33.21 12.56
C LEU A 303 7.36 32.49 13.31
N LEU A 304 7.66 31.32 13.85
CA LEU A 304 6.78 30.58 14.73
C LEU A 304 7.56 30.15 15.97
N ASP A 305 6.91 30.13 17.11
CA ASP A 305 7.50 29.60 18.34
C ASP A 305 7.60 28.07 18.34
N SER A 306 8.04 27.46 19.42
CA SER A 306 8.20 26.02 19.57
C SER A 306 6.86 25.23 19.50
N GLU A 307 5.73 25.90 19.70
CA GLU A 307 4.38 25.32 19.60
C GLU A 307 3.76 25.53 18.21
N GLY A 308 4.45 26.24 17.31
CA GLY A 308 4.00 26.53 15.95
C GLY A 308 3.06 27.77 15.90
N VAL A 309 3.09 28.64 16.90
CA VAL A 309 2.30 29.87 16.92
C VAL A 309 3.10 31.00 16.29
N PRO A 310 2.50 31.79 15.37
CA PRO A 310 3.18 32.95 14.78
C PRO A 310 3.64 33.96 15.83
N CYS A 311 4.89 34.46 15.69
CA CYS A 311 5.47 35.46 16.56
C CYS A 311 6.30 36.47 15.75
N GLU A 312 6.58 37.63 16.32
CA GLU A 312 7.39 38.68 15.67
C GLU A 312 8.88 38.56 15.98
N GLU A 313 9.22 37.86 17.07
CA GLU A 313 10.60 37.73 17.56
C GLU A 313 10.83 36.37 18.23
N LEU A 314 12.00 35.79 17.99
CA LEU A 314 12.55 34.63 18.72
C LEU A 314 13.78 35.09 19.51
N PRO A 315 13.70 35.22 20.85
CA PRO A 315 14.81 35.69 21.67
C PRO A 315 15.86 34.61 21.90
N GLN A 316 17.02 35.04 22.41
CA GLN A 316 18.11 34.13 22.77
C GLN A 316 17.65 33.01 23.69
N GLY A 317 18.08 31.78 23.41
CA GLY A 317 17.76 30.55 24.14
C GLY A 317 16.43 29.95 23.73
N SER A 318 15.63 30.60 22.87
CA SER A 318 14.39 30.04 22.37
C SER A 318 14.60 29.06 21.21
N LYS A 319 13.65 28.15 21.06
CA LYS A 319 13.48 27.28 19.88
C LYS A 319 12.25 27.73 19.11
N GLY A 320 12.27 27.60 17.81
CA GLY A 320 11.15 27.95 16.96
C GLY A 320 11.37 27.58 15.51
N PHE A 321 10.54 28.10 14.64
CA PHE A 321 10.61 27.86 13.21
C PHE A 321 10.72 29.17 12.44
N VAL A 322 11.57 29.16 11.43
CA VAL A 322 11.86 30.30 10.57
C VAL A 322 11.56 29.94 9.14
N VAL A 323 10.82 30.80 8.45
CA VAL A 323 10.65 30.76 6.99
C VAL A 323 11.38 31.94 6.39
N THR A 324 12.19 31.68 5.36
CA THR A 324 12.89 32.72 4.61
C THR A 324 12.43 32.74 3.17
N ASN A 325 12.48 33.90 2.50
CA ASN A 325 12.11 34.04 1.10
C ASN A 325 13.03 33.25 0.15
N ARG A 326 14.26 32.94 0.59
CA ARG A 326 15.26 32.19 -0.16
C ARG A 326 16.11 31.37 0.81
N THR A 327 16.43 30.11 0.42
CA THR A 327 17.21 29.21 1.27
C THR A 327 18.06 28.23 0.48
N PRO A 328 19.30 27.92 0.94
CA PRO A 328 20.13 26.83 0.42
C PRO A 328 19.85 25.50 1.17
N PHE A 329 19.06 25.51 2.23
CA PHE A 329 18.77 24.34 3.06
C PHE A 329 17.76 23.41 2.37
N TYR A 330 18.14 22.15 2.16
CA TYR A 330 17.24 21.11 1.67
C TYR A 330 16.23 20.75 2.76
N GLY A 331 14.96 20.86 2.46
CA GLY A 331 13.89 20.40 3.36
C GLY A 331 13.64 18.91 3.21
N GLU A 332 13.42 18.21 4.33
CA GLU A 332 13.16 16.76 4.36
C GLU A 332 12.11 16.38 3.30
N SER A 333 12.52 15.54 2.36
CA SER A 333 11.69 15.10 1.24
C SER A 333 12.28 13.85 0.59
N GLY A 334 11.42 12.98 0.02
CA GLY A 334 11.87 11.81 -0.73
C GLY A 334 12.71 10.80 0.07
N GLY A 335 12.58 10.81 1.40
CA GLY A 335 13.34 9.96 2.31
C GLY A 335 14.73 10.52 2.68
N GLN A 336 15.15 11.66 2.13
CA GLN A 336 16.36 12.36 2.57
C GLN A 336 16.03 13.31 3.71
N LYS A 337 16.82 13.24 4.79
CA LYS A 337 16.75 14.14 5.95
C LYS A 337 17.00 15.58 5.56
N GLY A 338 16.41 16.50 6.31
CA GLY A 338 16.64 17.92 6.17
C GLY A 338 18.08 18.34 6.53
N ASP A 339 18.50 19.44 5.95
CA ASP A 339 19.80 20.03 6.26
C ASP A 339 19.82 20.71 7.62
N THR A 340 21.02 20.78 8.16
CA THR A 340 21.37 21.56 9.34
C THR A 340 22.44 22.58 9.00
N GLY A 341 22.65 23.55 9.89
CA GLY A 341 23.68 24.59 9.69
C GLY A 341 23.46 25.79 10.58
N THR A 342 23.71 26.98 10.08
CA THR A 342 23.59 28.24 10.83
C THR A 342 22.81 29.30 10.05
N MET A 343 22.14 30.15 10.82
CA MET A 343 21.47 31.36 10.35
C MET A 343 22.04 32.51 11.17
N THR A 344 22.66 33.49 10.50
CA THR A 344 23.40 34.57 11.17
C THR A 344 23.13 35.93 10.53
N ASP A 345 23.16 36.98 11.33
CA ASP A 345 23.36 38.36 10.90
C ASP A 345 24.50 38.99 11.69
N GLU A 346 24.68 40.32 11.69
CA GLU A 346 25.78 41.00 12.35
C GLU A 346 25.83 40.77 13.87
N GLU A 347 24.66 40.61 14.50
CA GLU A 347 24.53 40.55 15.96
C GLU A 347 23.97 39.20 16.45
N ASN A 348 23.24 38.47 15.59
CA ASN A 348 22.43 37.33 15.95
C ASN A 348 22.96 36.04 15.34
N VAL A 349 22.84 34.94 16.09
CA VAL A 349 23.21 33.59 15.66
C VAL A 349 22.17 32.61 16.09
N ALA A 350 21.69 31.82 15.15
CA ALA A 350 20.83 30.66 15.40
C ALA A 350 21.38 29.40 14.72
N ASN A 351 21.30 28.28 15.41
CA ASN A 351 21.59 26.98 14.82
C ASN A 351 20.32 26.44 14.14
N VAL A 352 20.44 26.07 12.89
CA VAL A 352 19.41 25.32 12.17
C VAL A 352 19.61 23.85 12.49
N THR A 353 18.69 23.28 13.27
CA THR A 353 18.77 21.90 13.75
C THR A 353 18.09 20.90 12.81
N ASP A 354 17.17 21.36 11.98
CA ASP A 354 16.50 20.59 10.94
C ASP A 354 15.84 21.53 9.91
N THR A 355 15.53 21.00 8.73
CA THR A 355 14.78 21.73 7.70
C THR A 355 13.70 20.81 7.14
N ILE A 356 12.45 21.25 7.20
CA ILE A 356 11.29 20.51 6.70
C ILE A 356 10.67 21.20 5.48
N LYS A 357 10.02 20.42 4.63
CA LYS A 357 9.28 20.88 3.46
C LYS A 357 7.81 20.45 3.59
N PRO A 358 6.98 21.20 4.33
CA PRO A 358 5.59 20.81 4.61
C PRO A 358 4.71 20.78 3.35
N ASN A 359 5.04 21.58 2.34
CA ASN A 359 4.38 21.60 1.03
C ASN A 359 5.36 22.02 -0.07
N SER A 360 4.89 22.19 -1.29
CA SER A 360 5.75 22.53 -2.46
C SER A 360 6.33 23.95 -2.40
N ALA A 361 5.72 24.86 -1.67
CA ALA A 361 6.05 26.28 -1.63
C ALA A 361 6.96 26.69 -0.47
N LEU A 362 6.98 25.92 0.63
CA LEU A 362 7.65 26.34 1.87
C LEU A 362 8.84 25.45 2.26
N TYR A 363 9.91 26.10 2.70
CA TYR A 363 11.03 25.52 3.43
C TYR A 363 11.07 26.14 4.83
N VAL A 364 10.95 25.31 5.87
CA VAL A 364 10.83 25.72 7.25
C VAL A 364 12.02 25.22 8.03
N HIS A 365 12.77 26.15 8.63
CA HIS A 365 13.97 25.86 9.40
C HIS A 365 13.63 25.75 10.89
N ALA A 366 13.84 24.61 11.50
CA ALA A 366 13.82 24.47 12.96
C ALA A 366 15.09 25.07 13.52
N VAL A 367 14.97 26.07 14.37
CA VAL A 367 16.12 26.83 14.87
C VAL A 367 16.20 26.85 16.41
N GLU A 368 17.42 27.01 16.90
CA GLU A 368 17.73 27.34 18.27
C GLU A 368 18.58 28.64 18.28
N VAL A 369 18.05 29.72 18.86
CA VAL A 369 18.73 31.01 18.90
C VAL A 369 19.79 30.98 19.97
N THR A 370 21.06 31.02 19.56
CA THR A 370 22.22 30.94 20.47
C THR A 370 22.75 32.30 20.92
N LYS A 371 22.53 33.34 20.11
CA LYS A 371 22.92 34.69 20.43
C LYS A 371 21.94 35.70 19.83
N GLY A 372 21.56 36.73 20.59
CA GLY A 372 20.69 37.83 20.15
C GLY A 372 19.22 37.39 19.95
N SER A 373 18.57 37.87 18.89
CA SER A 373 17.20 37.54 18.58
C SER A 373 16.95 37.55 17.07
N LEU A 374 16.05 36.68 16.59
CA LEU A 374 15.58 36.68 15.20
C LEU A 374 14.25 37.44 15.10
N ARG A 375 14.11 38.31 14.08
CA ARG A 375 12.92 39.12 13.82
C ARG A 375 12.48 39.05 12.37
N ILE A 376 11.19 39.22 12.12
CA ILE A 376 10.63 39.32 10.77
C ILE A 376 11.29 40.50 10.02
N ASP A 377 11.39 40.40 8.71
CA ASP A 377 12.02 41.34 7.76
C ASP A 377 13.54 41.54 7.91
N ARG A 378 14.22 40.85 8.79
CA ARG A 378 15.68 40.86 8.88
C ARG A 378 16.30 40.00 7.77
N GLU A 379 17.39 40.54 7.20
CA GLU A 379 18.26 39.77 6.32
C GLU A 379 19.26 38.94 7.15
N VAL A 380 19.37 37.68 6.76
CA VAL A 380 20.25 36.69 7.42
C VAL A 380 21.08 35.94 6.39
N THR A 381 22.30 35.60 6.80
CA THR A 381 23.12 34.65 6.06
C THR A 381 22.77 33.23 6.49
N LEU A 382 22.37 32.43 5.55
CA LEU A 382 22.01 31.02 5.68
C LEU A 382 23.19 30.18 5.22
N ALA A 383 23.81 29.38 6.09
CA ALA A 383 24.95 28.53 5.76
C ALA A 383 24.67 27.07 6.16
N VAL A 384 24.61 26.20 5.16
CA VAL A 384 24.41 24.76 5.34
C VAL A 384 25.71 24.11 5.88
N ASP A 385 25.55 23.15 6.80
CA ASP A 385 26.65 22.27 7.20
C ASP A 385 27.13 21.45 5.98
N ARG A 386 28.26 21.83 5.45
CA ARG A 386 28.82 21.25 4.24
C ARG A 386 29.17 19.78 4.40
N GLU A 387 29.75 19.39 5.54
CA GLU A 387 30.22 18.02 5.76
C GLU A 387 29.03 17.07 5.81
N ARG A 388 27.99 17.45 6.54
CA ARG A 388 26.76 16.72 6.65
C ARG A 388 26.04 16.62 5.29
N ARG A 389 25.92 17.72 4.54
CA ARG A 389 25.32 17.74 3.19
C ARG A 389 26.07 16.81 2.22
N MET A 390 27.40 16.82 2.24
CA MET A 390 28.20 15.96 1.37
C MET A 390 28.09 14.48 1.77
N ALA A 391 27.97 14.18 3.05
CA ALA A 391 27.70 12.81 3.51
C ALA A 391 26.34 12.31 3.03
N MET A 392 25.27 13.12 3.16
CA MET A 392 23.96 12.80 2.62
C MET A 392 23.97 12.65 1.10
N ALA A 393 24.67 13.50 0.36
CA ALA A 393 24.78 13.40 -1.09
C ALA A 393 25.45 12.08 -1.54
N ARG A 394 26.48 11.62 -0.83
CA ARG A 394 27.11 10.32 -1.08
C ARG A 394 26.14 9.17 -0.81
N ASN A 395 25.43 9.20 0.32
CA ASN A 395 24.45 8.17 0.66
C ASN A 395 23.24 8.17 -0.29
N HIS A 396 22.82 9.34 -0.76
CA HIS A 396 21.76 9.43 -1.77
C HIS A 396 22.20 8.77 -3.10
N SER A 397 23.40 9.08 -3.58
CA SER A 397 23.96 8.46 -4.78
C SER A 397 24.13 6.94 -4.58
N ALA A 398 24.64 6.51 -3.43
CA ALA A 398 24.78 5.10 -3.08
C ALA A 398 23.42 4.36 -3.07
N THR A 399 22.33 5.02 -2.68
CA THR A 399 20.97 4.46 -2.74
C THR A 399 20.58 4.12 -4.17
N HIS A 400 20.88 4.97 -5.15
CA HIS A 400 20.61 4.70 -6.57
C HIS A 400 21.48 3.56 -7.11
N LEU A 401 22.76 3.53 -6.74
CA LEU A 401 23.67 2.44 -7.11
C LEU A 401 23.20 1.10 -6.52
N LEU A 402 22.76 1.12 -5.25
CA LEU A 402 22.20 -0.05 -4.59
C LEU A 402 20.94 -0.55 -5.31
N GLN A 403 20.03 0.34 -5.68
CA GLN A 403 18.84 -0.05 -6.44
C GLN A 403 19.19 -0.68 -7.79
N ALA A 404 20.14 -0.10 -8.51
CA ALA A 404 20.59 -0.64 -9.80
C ALA A 404 21.23 -2.02 -9.63
N ALA A 405 22.09 -2.21 -8.63
CA ALA A 405 22.74 -3.48 -8.32
C ALA A 405 21.72 -4.55 -7.90
N LEU A 406 20.77 -4.21 -7.02
CA LEU A 406 19.69 -5.11 -6.62
C LEU A 406 18.87 -5.58 -7.83
N ARG A 407 18.51 -4.68 -8.74
CA ARG A 407 17.79 -5.05 -9.97
C ARG A 407 18.61 -5.92 -10.91
N LYS A 408 19.92 -5.68 -11.00
CA LYS A 408 20.83 -6.49 -11.82
C LYS A 408 20.99 -7.89 -11.27
N VAL A 409 21.11 -8.04 -9.96
CA VAL A 409 21.36 -9.34 -9.29
C VAL A 409 20.09 -10.14 -9.07
N LEU A 410 19.02 -9.49 -8.58
CA LEU A 410 17.80 -10.16 -8.16
C LEU A 410 16.69 -10.14 -9.24
N GLY A 411 16.76 -9.19 -10.18
CA GLY A 411 15.82 -9.07 -11.28
C GLY A 411 15.01 -7.75 -11.29
N SER A 412 14.35 -7.50 -12.42
CA SER A 412 13.60 -6.26 -12.69
C SER A 412 12.40 -6.02 -11.78
N HIS A 413 11.92 -7.05 -11.07
CA HIS A 413 10.82 -6.97 -10.10
C HIS A 413 11.15 -6.17 -8.84
N VAL A 414 12.45 -5.93 -8.57
CA VAL A 414 12.88 -5.11 -7.44
C VAL A 414 12.40 -3.68 -7.64
N LYS A 415 11.49 -3.24 -6.77
CA LYS A 415 10.95 -1.88 -6.74
C LYS A 415 11.15 -1.29 -5.35
N GLN A 416 11.43 -0.01 -5.28
CA GLN A 416 11.52 0.71 -4.02
C GLN A 416 10.19 0.69 -3.28
N ALA A 417 10.21 0.29 -2.01
CA ALA A 417 9.09 0.36 -1.07
C ALA A 417 9.25 1.52 -0.09
N GLY A 418 10.49 1.86 0.27
CA GLY A 418 10.82 2.99 1.12
C GLY A 418 12.30 3.35 0.99
N SER A 419 12.67 4.53 1.46
CA SER A 419 14.07 4.98 1.50
C SER A 419 14.27 5.93 2.69
N LEU A 420 15.45 5.85 3.30
CA LEU A 420 15.96 6.82 4.25
C LEU A 420 17.39 7.14 3.87
N VAL A 421 17.69 8.42 3.72
CA VAL A 421 19.05 8.93 3.48
C VAL A 421 19.42 9.85 4.63
N ASP A 422 20.40 9.43 5.41
CA ASP A 422 20.95 10.10 6.58
C ASP A 422 22.46 10.31 6.35
N PRO A 423 23.15 11.24 7.01
CA PRO A 423 24.60 11.43 6.83
C PRO A 423 25.41 10.19 7.20
N ASP A 424 24.97 9.39 8.16
CA ASP A 424 25.73 8.25 8.69
C ASP A 424 25.40 6.93 7.97
N HIS A 425 24.17 6.79 7.44
CA HIS A 425 23.72 5.57 6.78
C HIS A 425 22.57 5.82 5.80
N LEU A 426 22.33 4.85 4.95
CA LEU A 426 21.12 4.77 4.14
C LEU A 426 20.32 3.53 4.52
N ARG A 427 18.98 3.59 4.33
CA ARG A 427 18.11 2.43 4.32
C ARG A 427 17.34 2.42 3.01
N PHE A 428 17.31 1.27 2.37
CA PHE A 428 16.55 1.08 1.14
C PHE A 428 15.66 -0.14 1.29
N ASP A 429 14.36 0.11 1.43
CA ASP A 429 13.34 -0.92 1.53
C ASP A 429 12.87 -1.26 0.12
N PHE A 430 12.87 -2.53 -0.24
CA PHE A 430 12.53 -2.97 -1.58
C PHE A 430 11.67 -4.24 -1.59
N SER A 431 10.93 -4.42 -2.68
CA SER A 431 10.10 -5.61 -2.88
C SER A 431 10.97 -6.79 -3.33
N HIS A 432 10.97 -7.87 -2.55
CA HIS A 432 11.55 -9.15 -2.93
C HIS A 432 10.77 -10.29 -2.28
N ILE A 433 10.78 -11.46 -2.92
CA ILE A 433 9.91 -12.59 -2.54
C ILE A 433 10.44 -13.41 -1.36
N GLN A 434 11.74 -13.34 -1.10
CA GLN A 434 12.44 -14.12 -0.06
C GLN A 434 13.58 -13.31 0.55
N ALA A 435 14.15 -13.78 1.65
CA ALA A 435 15.39 -13.22 2.17
C ALA A 435 16.52 -13.44 1.14
N MET A 436 17.37 -12.44 0.97
CA MET A 436 18.56 -12.57 0.12
C MET A 436 19.51 -13.61 0.70
N THR A 437 20.08 -14.40 -0.20
CA THR A 437 21.16 -15.34 0.16
C THR A 437 22.47 -14.59 0.41
N PRO A 438 23.43 -15.16 1.15
CA PRO A 438 24.76 -14.57 1.33
C PRO A 438 25.48 -14.28 0.00
N ASP A 439 25.31 -15.14 -1.00
CA ASP A 439 25.94 -14.97 -2.32
C ASP A 439 25.32 -13.80 -3.09
N GLU A 440 24.00 -13.62 -3.02
CA GLU A 440 23.30 -12.47 -3.60
C GLU A 440 23.72 -11.15 -2.94
N ILE A 441 23.83 -11.13 -1.61
CA ILE A 441 24.32 -9.95 -0.86
C ILE A 441 25.74 -9.61 -1.32
N ALA A 442 26.65 -10.58 -1.37
CA ALA A 442 28.02 -10.38 -1.82
C ALA A 442 28.09 -9.94 -3.30
N ALA A 443 27.18 -10.40 -4.16
CA ALA A 443 27.10 -9.97 -5.54
C ALA A 443 26.65 -8.50 -5.66
N VAL A 444 25.61 -8.10 -4.90
CA VAL A 444 25.14 -6.70 -4.85
C VAL A 444 26.24 -5.78 -4.33
N GLU A 445 26.93 -6.17 -3.27
CA GLU A 445 28.05 -5.39 -2.70
C GLU A 445 29.17 -5.18 -3.72
N ARG A 446 29.56 -6.22 -4.46
CA ARG A 446 30.57 -6.09 -5.54
C ARG A 446 30.14 -5.14 -6.64
N GLU A 447 28.87 -5.21 -7.09
CA GLU A 447 28.34 -4.32 -8.11
C GLU A 447 28.32 -2.85 -7.66
N VAL A 448 27.89 -2.59 -6.42
CA VAL A 448 27.88 -1.22 -5.87
C VAL A 448 29.32 -0.68 -5.76
N ASN A 449 30.24 -1.45 -5.20
CA ASN A 449 31.64 -1.04 -5.05
C ASN A 449 32.33 -0.83 -6.41
N ALA A 450 32.05 -1.69 -7.39
CA ALA A 450 32.58 -1.50 -8.74
C ALA A 450 32.08 -0.18 -9.37
N ALA A 451 30.80 0.17 -9.17
CA ALA A 451 30.25 1.43 -9.68
C ALA A 451 30.77 2.66 -8.95
N ILE A 452 31.14 2.55 -7.65
CA ILE A 452 31.74 3.66 -6.89
C ILE A 452 33.18 3.92 -7.36
N LEU A 453 33.90 2.87 -7.76
CA LEU A 453 35.31 2.94 -8.15
C LEU A 453 35.52 3.29 -9.63
N ALA A 454 34.47 3.20 -10.45
CA ALA A 454 34.50 3.55 -11.88
C ALA A 454 34.41 5.06 -12.11
#